data_11142ea55df1e35ee761e3de8bceaf9e
#
_entry.id   11142ea55df1e35ee761e3de8bceaf9e
#
_cell.length_a   1.000
_cell.length_b   1.000
_cell.length_c   1.000
_cell.angle_alpha   90.00
_cell.angle_beta   90.00
_cell.angle_gamma   90.00
#
_symmetry.space_group_name_H-M   'P 1'
#
loop_
_entity.id
_entity.type
_entity.pdbx_description
1 polymer ?
#
loop_
_entity_poly.entity_id
_entity_poly.type
_entity_poly.pdbx_seq_one_letter_code
_entity_poly.pdbx_strand_id
1 'polypeptide(L)'
;FVPGRNLLFMTLAGALAYRRGLQVLVTGVSEADFSGYPDCRDDTMKAMQLALNLGLERRLRISTPLMWRDKAAVWQLAFELGGQALIDLIVQDSHTCYQGTRTPHAWGAGCGQCPACQLRANGWERWHQPLPPQAGHPAGA
;
A
#
# COMPACT_ATOMS: atom_id res chain seq x y z
N PHE A 1 -1.78 0.80 17.76
CA PHE A 1 -2.87 1.31 16.92
C PHE A 1 -3.09 2.79 17.20
N VAL A 2 -3.08 3.63 16.15
CA VAL A 2 -3.41 5.06 16.22
C VAL A 2 -4.70 5.30 15.42
N PRO A 3 -5.85 5.40 16.11
CA PRO A 3 -7.13 5.57 15.44
C PRO A 3 -7.17 6.82 14.55
N GLY A 4 -7.61 6.67 13.30
CA GLY A 4 -7.77 7.78 12.37
C GLY A 4 -6.48 8.43 11.87
N ARG A 5 -5.33 7.78 12.01
CA ARG A 5 -4.04 8.32 11.57
C ARG A 5 -4.04 8.70 10.09
N ASN A 6 -4.60 7.85 9.23
CA ASN A 6 -4.67 8.15 7.80
C ASN A 6 -5.66 9.28 7.48
N LEU A 7 -6.74 9.43 8.27
CA LEU A 7 -7.65 10.57 8.13
C LEU A 7 -6.90 11.89 8.42
N LEU A 8 -6.10 11.92 9.49
CA LEU A 8 -5.27 13.09 9.81
C LEU A 8 -4.28 13.40 8.68
N PHE A 9 -3.58 12.38 8.17
CA PHE A 9 -2.63 12.57 7.07
C PHE A 9 -3.31 13.10 5.81
N MET A 10 -4.47 12.58 5.45
CA MET A 10 -5.23 13.05 4.28
C MET A 10 -5.75 14.48 4.47
N THR A 11 -6.16 14.85 5.68
CA THR A 11 -6.57 16.22 5.99
C THR A 11 -5.43 17.22 5.79
N LEU A 12 -4.26 16.93 6.36
CA LEU A 12 -3.08 17.79 6.22
C LEU A 12 -2.57 17.85 4.77
N ALA A 13 -2.56 16.69 4.09
CA ALA A 13 -2.16 16.61 2.68
C ALA A 13 -3.15 17.39 1.78
N GLY A 14 -4.45 17.32 2.08
CA GLY A 14 -5.49 18.09 1.39
C GLY A 14 -5.29 19.60 1.53
N ALA A 15 -5.03 20.08 2.74
CA ALA A 15 -4.72 21.48 2.99
C ALA A 15 -3.45 21.95 2.26
N LEU A 16 -2.41 21.10 2.23
CA LEU A 16 -1.19 21.38 1.49
C LEU A 16 -1.44 21.39 -0.03
N ALA A 17 -2.21 20.43 -0.54
CA ALA A 17 -2.60 20.35 -1.94
C ALA A 17 -3.38 21.61 -2.38
N TYR A 18 -4.32 22.07 -1.54
CA TYR A 18 -5.04 23.33 -1.78
C TYR A 18 -4.08 24.51 -1.95
N ARG A 19 -3.14 24.69 -1.02
CA ARG A 19 -2.16 25.77 -1.04
C ARG A 19 -1.23 25.73 -2.26
N ARG A 20 -0.91 24.53 -2.75
CA ARG A 20 0.01 24.29 -3.87
C ARG A 20 -0.70 24.14 -5.23
N GLY A 21 -2.02 24.26 -5.27
CA GLY A 21 -2.79 24.08 -6.50
C GLY A 21 -2.76 22.66 -7.06
N LEU A 22 -2.47 21.65 -6.22
CA LEU A 22 -2.44 20.24 -6.62
C LEU A 22 -3.86 19.70 -6.71
N GLN A 23 -4.06 18.73 -7.62
CA GLN A 23 -5.37 18.15 -7.89
C GLN A 23 -5.48 16.67 -7.45
N VAL A 24 -4.36 16.03 -7.18
CA VAL A 24 -4.32 14.60 -6.85
C VAL A 24 -3.46 14.37 -5.62
N LEU A 25 -4.00 13.61 -4.66
CA LEU A 25 -3.25 12.98 -3.57
C LEU A 25 -3.10 11.49 -3.90
N VAL A 26 -1.90 10.96 -3.75
CA VAL A 26 -1.65 9.53 -3.92
C VAL A 26 -1.29 8.94 -2.57
N THR A 27 -1.94 7.84 -2.20
CA THR A 27 -1.65 7.12 -0.97
C THR A 27 -1.52 5.62 -1.22
N GLY A 28 -0.64 4.96 -0.45
CA GLY A 28 -0.39 3.53 -0.52
C GLY A 28 -1.26 2.68 0.41
N VAL A 29 -2.41 3.19 0.85
CA VAL A 29 -3.36 2.40 1.64
C VAL A 29 -3.90 1.23 0.83
N SER A 30 -4.18 0.11 1.51
CA SER A 30 -4.72 -1.10 0.90
C SER A 30 -5.74 -1.74 1.83
N GLU A 31 -6.86 -2.16 1.28
CA GLU A 31 -7.88 -2.96 1.96
C GLU A 31 -7.57 -4.45 1.84
N ALA A 32 -6.95 -4.87 0.73
CA ALA A 32 -6.60 -6.27 0.46
C ALA A 32 -5.54 -6.84 1.41
N ASP A 33 -4.72 -6.01 2.02
CA ASP A 33 -3.66 -6.43 2.93
C ASP A 33 -4.15 -6.87 4.32
N PHE A 34 -5.43 -6.83 4.58
CA PHE A 34 -6.04 -7.24 5.85
C PHE A 34 -5.35 -6.66 7.09
N SER A 35 -4.82 -5.45 7.00
CA SER A 35 -4.15 -4.77 8.12
C SER A 35 -5.10 -4.42 9.27
N GLY A 36 -6.40 -4.60 9.07
CA GLY A 36 -7.44 -4.36 10.07
C GLY A 36 -7.69 -2.89 10.40
N TYR A 37 -7.05 -1.97 9.68
CA TYR A 37 -7.22 -0.54 9.92
C TYR A 37 -8.40 0.03 9.12
N PRO A 38 -9.50 0.45 9.77
CA PRO A 38 -10.68 0.99 9.08
C PRO A 38 -10.37 2.20 8.21
N ASP A 39 -9.38 3.00 8.62
CA ASP A 39 -8.95 4.21 7.92
C ASP A 39 -8.08 3.97 6.67
N CYS A 40 -7.83 2.69 6.32
CA CYS A 40 -7.20 2.28 5.06
C CYS A 40 -8.20 1.80 4.01
N ARG A 41 -9.48 1.66 4.35
CA ARG A 41 -10.51 1.11 3.46
C ARG A 41 -10.87 2.04 2.32
N ASP A 42 -11.30 1.49 1.21
CA ASP A 42 -11.72 2.22 0.02
C ASP A 42 -12.85 3.21 0.31
N ASP A 43 -13.89 2.77 1.04
CA ASP A 43 -15.00 3.64 1.42
C ASP A 43 -14.54 4.80 2.31
N THR A 44 -13.56 4.57 3.19
CA THR A 44 -12.99 5.64 4.03
C THR A 44 -12.25 6.68 3.16
N MET A 45 -11.47 6.24 2.18
CA MET A 45 -10.79 7.15 1.26
C MET A 45 -11.77 7.94 0.37
N LYS A 46 -12.85 7.32 -0.10
CA LYS A 46 -13.94 7.98 -0.84
C LYS A 46 -14.66 9.03 0.01
N ALA A 47 -15.03 8.67 1.24
CA ALA A 47 -15.67 9.60 2.18
C ALA A 47 -14.74 10.78 2.51
N MET A 48 -13.45 10.53 2.71
CA MET A 48 -12.46 11.57 2.97
C MET A 48 -12.29 12.50 1.76
N GLN A 49 -12.25 11.96 0.54
CA GLN A 49 -12.22 12.76 -0.68
C GLN A 49 -13.43 13.69 -0.77
N LEU A 50 -14.62 13.17 -0.47
CA LEU A 50 -15.85 13.97 -0.46
C LEU A 50 -15.78 15.09 0.57
N ALA A 51 -15.36 14.76 1.80
CA ALA A 51 -15.22 15.75 2.89
C ALA A 51 -14.23 16.86 2.53
N LEU A 52 -13.06 16.50 1.96
CA LEU A 52 -12.07 17.49 1.52
C LEU A 52 -12.60 18.36 0.39
N ASN A 53 -13.31 17.79 -0.58
CA ASN A 53 -13.86 18.53 -1.71
C ASN A 53 -14.91 19.55 -1.27
N LEU A 54 -15.78 19.18 -0.33
CA LEU A 54 -16.78 20.08 0.24
C LEU A 54 -16.14 21.16 1.11
N GLY A 55 -15.20 20.78 2.00
CA GLY A 55 -14.58 21.70 2.95
C GLY A 55 -13.58 22.68 2.31
N LEU A 56 -12.98 22.32 1.18
CA LEU A 56 -12.00 23.15 0.48
C LEU A 56 -12.56 23.81 -0.79
N GLU A 57 -13.81 23.53 -1.16
CA GLU A 57 -14.41 23.98 -2.42
C GLU A 57 -13.53 23.65 -3.65
N ARG A 58 -12.95 22.46 -3.68
CA ARG A 58 -12.02 22.01 -4.71
C ARG A 58 -12.41 20.63 -5.23
N ARG A 59 -11.94 20.31 -6.45
CA ARG A 59 -12.04 18.96 -7.03
C ARG A 59 -10.71 18.23 -6.85
N LEU A 60 -10.41 17.84 -5.62
CA LEU A 60 -9.27 17.01 -5.29
C LEU A 60 -9.62 15.53 -5.49
N ARG A 61 -8.70 14.75 -6.05
CA ARG A 61 -8.83 13.30 -6.18
C ARG A 61 -7.85 12.60 -5.23
N ILE A 62 -8.33 11.64 -4.44
CA ILE A 62 -7.48 10.70 -3.72
C ILE A 62 -7.32 9.45 -4.60
N SER A 63 -6.08 9.16 -4.98
CA SER A 63 -5.71 7.98 -5.77
C SER A 63 -5.09 6.92 -4.86
N THR A 64 -5.61 5.71 -4.94
CA THR A 64 -5.22 4.57 -4.10
C THR A 64 -4.80 3.38 -4.97
N PRO A 65 -3.66 3.48 -5.69
CA PRO A 65 -3.29 2.47 -6.71
C PRO A 65 -3.04 1.07 -6.15
N LEU A 66 -2.87 0.94 -4.84
CA LEU A 66 -2.63 -0.33 -4.16
C LEU A 66 -3.87 -0.89 -3.44
N MET A 67 -5.02 -0.24 -3.52
CA MET A 67 -6.21 -0.54 -2.70
C MET A 67 -6.59 -2.03 -2.73
N TRP A 68 -6.55 -2.66 -3.89
CA TRP A 68 -6.97 -4.04 -4.11
C TRP A 68 -5.80 -5.00 -4.38
N ARG A 69 -4.57 -4.57 -4.09
CA ARG A 69 -3.37 -5.39 -4.27
C ARG A 69 -2.90 -5.95 -2.93
N ASP A 70 -2.70 -7.25 -2.86
CA ASP A 70 -1.99 -7.87 -1.74
C ASP A 70 -0.46 -7.60 -1.83
N LYS A 71 0.28 -7.97 -0.79
CA LYS A 71 1.73 -7.67 -0.76
C LYS A 71 2.53 -8.38 -1.85
N ALA A 72 2.10 -9.55 -2.31
CA ALA A 72 2.76 -10.22 -3.43
C ALA A 72 2.54 -9.44 -4.74
N ALA A 73 1.31 -8.99 -4.98
CA ALA A 73 0.99 -8.14 -6.13
C ALA A 73 1.67 -6.76 -6.06
N VAL A 74 1.94 -6.23 -4.87
CA VAL A 74 2.72 -4.99 -4.70
C VAL A 74 4.19 -5.21 -5.05
N TRP A 75 4.81 -6.33 -4.64
CA TRP A 75 6.17 -6.70 -5.06
C TRP A 75 6.26 -6.88 -6.58
N GLN A 76 5.29 -7.58 -7.17
CA GLN A 76 5.21 -7.77 -8.61
C GLN A 76 5.10 -6.44 -9.36
N LEU A 77 4.22 -5.54 -8.90
CA LEU A 77 4.09 -4.19 -9.48
C LEU A 77 5.40 -3.40 -9.41
N ALA A 78 6.11 -3.46 -8.28
CA ALA A 78 7.40 -2.79 -8.15
C ALA A 78 8.43 -3.32 -9.14
N PHE A 79 8.46 -4.65 -9.34
CA PHE A 79 9.33 -5.27 -10.34
C PHE A 79 8.96 -4.85 -11.78
N GLU A 80 7.66 -4.82 -12.12
CA GLU A 80 7.17 -4.38 -13.43
C GLU A 80 7.53 -2.93 -13.74
N LEU A 81 7.50 -2.05 -12.73
CA LEU A 81 7.75 -0.62 -12.90
C LEU A 81 9.24 -0.24 -12.90
N GLY A 82 10.08 -0.95 -12.17
CA GLY A 82 11.49 -0.57 -12.00
C GLY A 82 12.47 -1.72 -11.97
N GLY A 83 12.04 -2.93 -12.30
CA GLY A 83 12.90 -4.11 -12.34
C GLY A 83 13.56 -4.43 -11.00
N GLN A 84 14.66 -5.19 -11.06
CA GLN A 84 15.41 -5.59 -9.88
C GLN A 84 15.98 -4.38 -9.12
N ALA A 85 16.36 -3.32 -9.81
CA ALA A 85 16.91 -2.12 -9.18
C ALA A 85 15.93 -1.46 -8.20
N LEU A 86 14.62 -1.40 -8.54
CA LEU A 86 13.61 -0.89 -7.63
C LEU A 86 13.36 -1.86 -6.46
N ILE A 87 13.39 -3.16 -6.70
CA ILE A 87 13.27 -4.16 -5.64
C ILE A 87 14.43 -4.01 -4.62
N ASP A 88 15.66 -3.90 -5.11
CA ASP A 88 16.84 -3.73 -4.25
C ASP A 88 16.74 -2.44 -3.43
N LEU A 89 16.32 -1.35 -4.03
CA LEU A 89 16.07 -0.08 -3.34
C LEU A 89 15.02 -0.22 -2.24
N ILE A 90 13.89 -0.88 -2.53
CA ILE A 90 12.81 -1.12 -1.55
C ILE A 90 13.33 -1.99 -0.39
N VAL A 91 14.11 -3.02 -0.66
CA VAL A 91 14.68 -3.91 0.35
C VAL A 91 15.66 -3.15 1.26
N GLN A 92 16.53 -2.32 0.67
CA GLN A 92 17.60 -1.61 1.39
C GLN A 92 17.09 -0.39 2.17
N ASP A 93 16.25 0.43 1.55
CA ASP A 93 15.94 1.78 2.03
C ASP A 93 14.53 1.92 2.63
N SER A 94 13.65 0.92 2.49
CA SER A 94 12.33 0.98 3.12
C SER A 94 12.25 0.17 4.41
N HIS A 95 11.54 0.71 5.40
CA HIS A 95 11.40 0.10 6.72
C HIS A 95 9.95 0.11 7.20
N THR A 96 9.40 -1.06 7.53
CA THR A 96 7.99 -1.23 7.92
C THR A 96 7.79 -1.78 9.32
N CYS A 97 8.87 -2.15 10.01
CA CYS A 97 8.80 -2.79 11.33
C CYS A 97 8.21 -1.87 12.40
N TYR A 98 7.15 -2.31 13.09
CA TYR A 98 6.54 -1.53 14.17
C TYR A 98 7.42 -1.39 15.42
N GLN A 99 8.40 -2.28 15.59
CA GLN A 99 9.34 -2.25 16.71
C GLN A 99 10.62 -1.46 16.40
N GLY A 100 10.76 -0.94 15.18
CA GLY A 100 11.97 -0.23 14.77
C GLY A 100 13.21 -1.12 14.59
N THR A 101 13.08 -2.44 14.71
CA THR A 101 14.19 -3.40 14.58
C THR A 101 14.71 -3.41 13.14
N ARG A 102 16.04 -3.46 12.96
CA ARG A 102 16.71 -3.43 11.66
C ARG A 102 17.50 -4.71 11.35
N THR A 103 17.10 -5.85 11.89
CA THR A 103 17.69 -7.15 11.52
C THR A 103 17.45 -7.40 10.03
N PRO A 104 18.49 -7.69 9.23
CA PRO A 104 18.34 -7.89 7.78
C PRO A 104 17.66 -9.21 7.47
N HIS A 105 16.79 -9.19 6.46
CA HIS A 105 16.11 -10.34 5.86
C HIS A 105 16.09 -10.17 4.33
N ALA A 106 15.76 -11.21 3.59
CA ALA A 106 15.66 -11.14 2.13
C ALA A 106 14.62 -10.09 1.64
N TRP A 107 13.58 -9.85 2.43
CA TRP A 107 12.52 -8.89 2.14
C TRP A 107 12.79 -7.48 2.73
N GLY A 108 13.94 -7.24 3.37
CA GLY A 108 14.31 -5.97 4.00
C GLY A 108 14.49 -6.07 5.50
N ALA A 109 14.75 -4.95 6.16
CA ALA A 109 15.03 -4.91 7.60
C ALA A 109 13.77 -4.98 8.46
N GLY A 110 13.81 -5.78 9.56
CA GLY A 110 12.70 -5.89 10.50
C GLY A 110 12.92 -6.89 11.63
N CYS A 111 11.94 -7.01 12.55
CA CYS A 111 11.99 -8.01 13.64
C CYS A 111 11.53 -9.42 13.20
N GLY A 112 10.90 -9.56 12.05
CA GLY A 112 10.32 -10.81 11.55
C GLY A 112 9.04 -11.28 12.26
N GLN A 113 8.63 -10.63 13.35
CA GLN A 113 7.54 -11.11 14.21
C GLN A 113 6.32 -10.19 14.29
N CYS A 114 6.48 -8.87 14.12
CA CYS A 114 5.34 -7.97 14.17
C CYS A 114 4.45 -8.13 12.92
N PRO A 115 3.16 -7.76 13.00
CA PRO A 115 2.24 -7.93 11.88
C PRO A 115 2.73 -7.32 10.56
N ALA A 116 3.39 -6.16 10.60
CA ALA A 116 3.94 -5.53 9.40
C ALA A 116 5.09 -6.34 8.78
N CYS A 117 5.97 -6.91 9.62
CA CYS A 117 7.06 -7.78 9.14
C CYS A 117 6.51 -9.08 8.55
N GLN A 118 5.55 -9.71 9.22
CA GLN A 118 4.92 -10.96 8.74
C GLN A 118 4.21 -10.73 7.41
N LEU A 119 3.44 -9.64 7.30
CA LEU A 119 2.75 -9.29 6.06
C LEU A 119 3.73 -9.07 4.90
N ARG A 120 4.83 -8.36 5.16
CA ARG A 120 5.88 -8.10 4.17
C ARG A 120 6.61 -9.38 3.75
N ALA A 121 7.00 -10.22 4.72
CA ALA A 121 7.66 -11.49 4.48
C ALA A 121 6.79 -12.46 3.68
N ASN A 122 5.53 -12.65 4.09
CA ASN A 122 4.57 -13.51 3.39
C ASN A 122 4.35 -13.05 1.94
N GLY A 123 4.26 -11.73 1.72
CA GLY A 123 4.16 -11.17 0.37
C GLY A 123 5.39 -11.42 -0.48
N TRP A 124 6.57 -11.30 0.12
CA TRP A 124 7.84 -11.62 -0.54
C TRP A 124 7.93 -13.09 -0.94
N GLU A 125 7.63 -14.00 -0.03
CA GLU A 125 7.66 -15.45 -0.28
C GLU A 125 6.68 -15.84 -1.39
N ARG A 126 5.43 -15.34 -1.33
CA ARG A 126 4.42 -15.60 -2.35
C ARG A 126 4.80 -15.05 -3.73
N TRP A 127 5.45 -13.90 -3.79
CA TRP A 127 5.92 -13.32 -5.04
C TRP A 127 7.00 -14.19 -5.72
N HIS A 128 7.84 -14.88 -4.93
CA HIS A 128 8.86 -15.80 -5.46
C HIS A 128 8.35 -17.22 -5.71
N GLN A 129 7.13 -17.55 -5.28
CA GLN A 129 6.56 -18.87 -5.57
C GLN A 129 6.19 -18.96 -7.06
N PRO A 130 6.50 -20.09 -7.76
CA PRO A 130 5.99 -20.33 -9.08
C PRO A 130 4.46 -20.25 -9.07
N LEU A 131 3.86 -19.51 -10.00
CA LEU A 131 2.41 -19.54 -10.19
C LEU A 131 1.95 -20.98 -10.31
N PRO A 132 0.92 -21.45 -9.57
CA PRO A 132 0.36 -22.76 -9.80
C PRO A 132 -0.05 -22.86 -11.28
N PRO A 133 0.16 -24.02 -11.93
CA PRO A 133 -0.25 -24.20 -13.30
C PRO A 133 -1.72 -23.82 -13.42
N GLN A 134 -2.03 -22.88 -14.31
CA GLN A 134 -3.42 -22.47 -14.57
C GLN A 134 -4.17 -23.73 -14.93
N ALA A 135 -5.17 -24.11 -14.12
CA ALA A 135 -6.08 -25.19 -14.44
C ALA A 135 -6.67 -24.88 -15.81
N GLY A 136 -6.30 -25.70 -16.81
CA GLY A 136 -6.70 -25.49 -18.18
C GLY A 136 -8.22 -25.31 -18.24
N HIS A 137 -8.65 -24.27 -18.90
CA HIS A 137 -10.05 -24.10 -19.27
C HIS A 137 -10.44 -25.35 -20.08
N PRO A 138 -11.45 -26.13 -19.71
CA PRO A 138 -11.91 -27.20 -20.57
C PRO A 138 -12.38 -26.56 -21.88
N ALA A 139 -11.71 -26.95 -22.97
CA ALA A 139 -12.14 -26.58 -24.29
C ALA A 139 -13.61 -27.04 -24.44
N GLY A 140 -14.48 -26.10 -24.74
CA GLY A 140 -15.90 -26.34 -24.88
C GLY A 140 -16.21 -27.41 -25.91
N ALA A 141 -17.13 -28.28 -25.56
CA ALA A 141 -17.90 -29.11 -26.49
C ALA A 141 -19.12 -28.29 -26.93
#